data_91a823ce9f26ea5ba23aed798b278d38
#
_entry.id   91a823ce9f26ea5ba23aed798b278d38
#
_cell.length_a   1.000
_cell.length_b   1.000
_cell.length_c   1.000
_cell.angle_alpha   90.00
_cell.angle_beta   90.00
_cell.angle_gamma   90.00
#
_symmetry.space_group_name_H-M   'P 1'
#
loop_
_entity.id
_entity.type
_entity.pdbx_description
1 polymer ?
#
loop_
_entity_poly.entity_id
_entity_poly.type
_entity_poly.pdbx_seq_one_letter_code
_entity_poly.pdbx_strand_id
1 'polypeptide(L)'
;MKKYLVIGNPIEHSLSPKLHNHWIKENKIDAIYEKKQLNETDIEGIISEIKDGKINGINVTVPFKKSVIPFLDQLTPLAKEAQSVNTIFKKIIKLLETTLMLVDLSKV
;
A
#
# COMPACT_ATOMS: atom_id res chain seq x y z
N MET A 1 1.95 -15.75 -6.42
CA MET A 1 1.51 -15.33 -5.06
C MET A 1 1.49 -13.80 -4.97
N LYS A 2 0.41 -13.27 -4.46
CA LYS A 2 0.31 -11.83 -4.23
C LYS A 2 0.98 -11.44 -2.93
N LYS A 3 1.59 -10.28 -2.91
CA LYS A 3 2.30 -9.79 -1.74
C LYS A 3 1.76 -8.44 -1.28
N TYR A 4 1.47 -8.36 0.00
CA TYR A 4 0.98 -7.14 0.65
C TYR A 4 1.84 -6.82 1.86
N LEU A 5 2.00 -5.54 2.15
CA LEU A 5 2.81 -5.10 3.28
C LEU A 5 2.07 -4.06 4.11
N VAL A 6 2.42 -3.97 5.38
CA VAL A 6 2.21 -2.77 6.18
C VAL A 6 3.57 -2.11 6.38
N ILE A 7 3.66 -0.83 6.11
CA ILE A 7 4.90 -0.06 6.29
C ILE A 7 4.73 0.99 7.37
N GLY A 8 5.78 1.20 8.13
CA GLY A 8 5.81 2.20 9.19
C GLY A 8 7.16 2.21 9.88
N ASN A 9 7.29 3.03 10.90
CA ASN A 9 8.51 3.08 11.71
C ASN A 9 8.18 3.70 13.08
N PRO A 10 8.20 2.91 14.18
CA PRO A 10 8.43 1.46 14.21
C PRO A 10 7.23 0.66 13.72
N ILE A 11 7.45 -0.59 13.36
CA ILE A 11 6.41 -1.47 12.81
C ILE A 11 6.33 -2.82 13.51
N GLU A 12 7.31 -3.16 14.33
CA GLU A 12 7.44 -4.48 14.93
C GLU A 12 6.23 -4.94 15.77
N HIS A 13 5.46 -3.99 16.30
CA HIS A 13 4.27 -4.29 17.11
C HIS A 13 2.97 -4.32 16.31
N SER A 14 3.04 -4.18 15.00
CA SER A 14 1.84 -4.22 14.18
C SER A 14 1.18 -5.60 14.23
N LEU A 15 -0.12 -5.62 14.47
CA LEU A 15 -0.92 -6.84 14.44
C LEU A 15 -1.54 -7.09 13.07
N SER A 16 -1.36 -6.16 12.14
CA SER A 16 -1.95 -6.27 10.79
C SER A 16 -1.54 -7.55 10.07
N PRO A 17 -0.25 -7.96 10.07
CA PRO A 17 0.12 -9.21 9.39
C PRO A 17 -0.60 -10.43 9.94
N LYS A 18 -0.73 -10.53 11.26
CA LYS A 18 -1.41 -11.65 11.89
C LYS A 18 -2.87 -11.73 11.48
N LEU A 19 -3.55 -10.60 11.49
CA LEU A 19 -4.96 -10.52 11.14
C LEU A 19 -5.21 -10.80 9.66
N HIS A 20 -4.45 -10.15 8.78
CA HIS A 20 -4.62 -10.34 7.34
C HIS A 20 -4.24 -11.74 6.90
N ASN A 21 -3.17 -12.32 7.43
CA ASN A 21 -2.77 -13.67 7.07
C ASN A 21 -3.79 -14.70 7.56
N HIS A 22 -4.45 -14.44 8.69
CA HIS A 22 -5.54 -15.28 9.14
C HIS A 22 -6.68 -15.32 8.12
N TRP A 23 -7.10 -14.15 7.64
CA TRP A 23 -8.16 -14.06 6.62
C TRP A 23 -7.74 -14.67 5.29
N ILE A 24 -6.49 -14.45 4.89
CA ILE A 24 -5.94 -15.03 3.66
C ILE A 24 -6.01 -16.55 3.72
N LYS A 25 -5.59 -17.12 4.84
CA LYS A 25 -5.60 -18.56 5.04
C LYS A 25 -7.04 -19.11 5.07
N GLU A 26 -7.93 -18.44 5.80
CA GLU A 26 -9.33 -18.83 5.91
C GLU A 26 -10.03 -18.89 4.56
N ASN A 27 -9.72 -17.96 3.68
CA ASN A 27 -10.34 -17.83 2.37
C ASN A 27 -9.55 -18.52 1.26
N LYS A 28 -8.49 -19.24 1.61
CA LYS A 28 -7.63 -19.96 0.67
C LYS A 28 -7.11 -19.07 -0.47
N ILE A 29 -6.73 -17.86 -0.12
CA ILE A 29 -6.18 -16.90 -1.08
C ILE A 29 -4.67 -17.12 -1.21
N ASP A 30 -4.15 -17.11 -2.43
CA ASP A 30 -2.72 -17.23 -2.69
C ASP A 30 -2.04 -15.88 -2.52
N ALA A 31 -1.81 -15.50 -1.27
CA ALA A 31 -1.22 -14.22 -0.93
C ALA A 31 -0.49 -14.29 0.41
N ILE A 32 0.39 -13.34 0.64
CA ILE A 32 1.06 -13.17 1.92
C ILE A 32 1.04 -11.70 2.33
N TYR A 33 0.92 -11.46 3.63
CA TYR A 33 0.92 -10.13 4.20
C TYR A 33 2.05 -10.03 5.23
N GLU A 34 2.93 -9.07 5.05
CA GLU A 34 4.11 -8.90 5.89
C GLU A 34 4.20 -7.48 6.44
N LYS A 35 5.03 -7.28 7.44
CA LYS A 35 5.34 -5.95 7.94
C LYS A 35 6.75 -5.58 7.50
N LYS A 36 6.96 -4.28 7.22
CA LYS A 36 8.27 -3.79 6.83
C LYS A 36 8.52 -2.42 7.44
N GLN A 37 9.60 -2.32 8.21
CA GLN A 37 10.03 -1.03 8.73
C GLN A 37 10.88 -0.33 7.70
N LEU A 38 10.56 0.94 7.46
CA LEU A 38 11.24 1.77 6.46
C LEU A 38 11.76 3.06 7.07
N ASN A 39 12.69 3.68 6.37
CA ASN A 39 13.05 5.08 6.58
C ASN A 39 12.42 5.91 5.47
N GLU A 40 12.39 7.23 5.63
CA GLU A 40 11.84 8.14 4.62
C GLU A 40 12.46 7.91 3.24
N THR A 41 13.74 7.61 3.19
CA THR A 41 14.48 7.38 1.93
C THR A 41 14.06 6.10 1.20
N ASP A 42 13.35 5.20 1.87
CA ASP A 42 12.94 3.92 1.30
C ASP A 42 11.58 3.98 0.61
N ILE A 43 10.84 5.05 0.82
CA ILE A 43 9.46 5.17 0.31
C ILE A 43 9.39 5.10 -1.21
N GLU A 44 10.25 5.83 -1.90
CA GLU A 44 10.27 5.83 -3.35
C GLU A 44 10.50 4.43 -3.91
N GLY A 45 11.41 3.67 -3.30
CA GLY A 45 11.69 2.30 -3.71
C GLY A 45 10.49 1.37 -3.55
N ILE A 46 9.76 1.49 -2.44
CA ILE A 46 8.55 0.69 -2.19
C ILE A 46 7.46 1.03 -3.21
N ILE A 47 7.26 2.31 -3.49
CA ILE A 47 6.27 2.74 -4.49
C ILE A 47 6.64 2.18 -5.87
N SER A 48 7.92 2.21 -6.21
CA SER A 48 8.41 1.63 -7.46
C SER A 48 8.12 0.13 -7.55
N GLU A 49 8.29 -0.61 -6.46
CA GLU A 49 7.97 -2.04 -6.43
C GLU A 49 6.48 -2.31 -6.64
N ILE A 50 5.61 -1.41 -6.17
CA ILE A 50 4.18 -1.52 -6.43
C ILE A 50 3.91 -1.28 -7.91
N LYS A 51 4.53 -0.27 -8.51
CA LYS A 51 4.37 0.03 -9.94
C LYS A 51 4.83 -1.13 -10.82
N ASP A 52 5.90 -1.81 -10.41
CA ASP A 52 6.44 -2.94 -11.14
C ASP A 52 5.66 -4.24 -10.93
N GLY A 53 4.71 -4.24 -10.01
CA GLY A 53 3.90 -5.43 -9.72
C GLY A 53 4.56 -6.43 -8.79
N LYS A 54 5.70 -6.10 -8.19
CA LYS A 54 6.37 -6.96 -7.21
C LYS A 54 5.61 -7.00 -5.89
N ILE A 55 4.97 -5.89 -5.55
CA ILE A 55 4.11 -5.76 -4.38
C ILE A 55 2.74 -5.33 -4.89
N ASN A 56 1.69 -6.01 -4.44
CA ASN A 56 0.33 -5.75 -4.93
C ASN A 56 -0.38 -4.61 -4.19
N GLY A 57 0.04 -4.35 -2.97
CA GLY A 57 -0.50 -3.24 -2.20
C GLY A 57 0.15 -3.11 -0.85
N ILE A 58 0.01 -1.95 -0.25
CA ILE A 58 0.55 -1.69 1.08
C ILE A 58 -0.46 -0.93 1.92
N ASN A 59 -0.42 -1.17 3.22
CA ASN A 59 -1.03 -0.28 4.20
C ASN A 59 0.05 0.62 4.77
N VAL A 60 -0.28 1.86 5.00
CA VAL A 60 0.66 2.87 5.48
C VAL A 60 0.28 3.30 6.87
N THR A 61 1.24 3.26 7.80
CA THR A 61 1.03 3.76 9.14
C THR A 61 2.07 4.83 9.48
N VAL A 62 2.08 5.28 10.71
CA VAL A 62 2.97 6.35 11.18
C VAL A 62 4.44 6.00 10.90
N PRO A 63 5.25 6.94 10.43
CA PRO A 63 4.99 8.35 10.17
C PRO A 63 4.75 8.68 8.69
N PHE A 64 4.42 7.70 7.86
CA PHE A 64 4.50 7.83 6.40
C PHE A 64 3.20 8.23 5.71
N LYS A 65 2.11 8.41 6.45
CA LYS A 65 0.80 8.69 5.84
C LYS A 65 0.77 9.95 4.97
N LYS A 66 1.62 10.91 5.24
CA LYS A 66 1.78 12.11 4.41
C LYS A 66 2.97 11.99 3.47
N SER A 67 4.02 11.34 3.92
CA SER A 67 5.29 11.25 3.18
C SER A 67 5.15 10.53 1.86
N VAL A 68 4.18 9.63 1.72
CA VAL A 68 3.97 8.87 0.49
C VAL A 68 3.26 9.69 -0.59
N ILE A 69 2.55 10.75 -0.23
CA ILE A 69 1.71 11.53 -1.15
C ILE A 69 2.46 12.01 -2.40
N PRO A 70 3.66 12.61 -2.29
CA PRO A 70 4.37 13.09 -3.46
C PRO A 70 4.70 12.04 -4.52
N PHE A 71 4.71 10.76 -4.11
CA PHE A 71 5.07 9.66 -5.00
C PHE A 71 3.88 8.99 -5.66
N LEU A 72 2.67 9.41 -5.35
CA LEU A 72 1.45 8.79 -5.85
C LEU A 72 0.93 9.52 -7.09
N ASP A 73 0.42 8.74 -8.06
CA ASP A 73 -0.11 9.29 -9.28
C ASP A 73 -1.50 9.86 -9.10
N GLN A 74 -2.27 9.29 -8.18
CA GLN A 74 -3.65 9.70 -7.94
C GLN A 74 -4.04 9.46 -6.49
N LEU A 75 -4.84 10.37 -5.95
CA LEU A 75 -5.42 10.26 -4.61
C LEU A 75 -6.94 10.15 -4.72
N THR A 76 -7.55 9.42 -3.77
CA THR A 76 -9.00 9.50 -3.61
C THR A 76 -9.37 10.89 -3.10
N PRO A 77 -10.60 11.36 -3.33
CA PRO A 77 -11.03 12.66 -2.79
C PRO A 77 -10.84 12.77 -1.29
N LEU A 78 -11.12 11.70 -0.56
CA LEU A 78 -10.98 11.69 0.89
C LEU A 78 -9.51 11.82 1.32
N ALA A 79 -8.62 11.08 0.67
CA ALA A 79 -7.19 11.16 0.99
C ALA A 79 -6.62 12.54 0.67
N LYS A 80 -7.08 13.13 -0.41
CA LYS A 80 -6.67 14.48 -0.81
C LYS A 80 -7.10 15.52 0.22
N GLU A 81 -8.33 15.42 0.69
CA GLU A 81 -8.86 16.35 1.70
C GLU A 81 -8.16 16.17 3.04
N ALA A 82 -7.97 14.94 3.47
CA ALA A 82 -7.33 14.62 4.75
C ALA A 82 -5.80 14.81 4.70
N GLN A 83 -5.20 14.86 3.52
CA GLN A 83 -3.74 14.85 3.34
C GLN A 83 -3.11 13.67 4.06
N SER A 84 -3.75 12.51 3.97
CA SER A 84 -3.33 11.30 4.66
C SER A 84 -3.69 10.07 3.84
N VAL A 85 -2.74 9.17 3.70
CA VAL A 85 -2.87 7.96 2.90
C VAL A 85 -2.69 6.74 3.78
N ASN A 86 -3.68 5.85 3.78
CA ASN A 86 -3.66 4.60 4.57
C ASN A 86 -3.33 3.38 3.72
N THR A 87 -3.69 3.41 2.44
CA THR A 87 -3.58 2.23 1.57
C THR A 87 -3.17 2.67 0.18
N ILE A 88 -2.22 1.95 -0.39
CA ILE A 88 -1.73 2.20 -1.75
C ILE A 88 -1.77 0.88 -2.52
N PHE A 89 -2.28 0.93 -3.74
CA PHE A 89 -2.28 -0.23 -4.63
C PHE A 89 -2.19 0.24 -6.07
N LYS A 90 -1.83 -0.68 -6.94
CA LYS A 90 -1.73 -0.42 -8.36
C LYS A 90 -3.09 -0.64 -9.01
N LYS A 91 -3.55 0.35 -9.76
CA LYS A 91 -4.80 0.27 -10.49
C LYS A 91 -4.52 0.33 -11.99
N ILE A 92 -5.11 -0.58 -12.73
CA ILE A 92 -5.04 -0.58 -14.18
C ILE A 92 -6.36 -0.01 -14.70
N ILE A 93 -6.26 1.07 -15.47
CA ILE A 93 -7.41 1.69 -16.11
C ILE A 93 -7.42 1.27 -17.58
N LYS A 94 -8.48 0.57 -17.98
CA LYS A 94 -8.66 0.13 -19.35
C LYS A 94 -9.66 1.03 -20.03
N LEU A 95 -9.18 1.89 -20.91
CA LEU A 95 -9.99 2.70 -21.79
C LEU A 95 -9.55 2.41 -23.21
N LEU A 96 -9.15 3.41 -23.95
CA LEU A 96 -8.53 3.21 -25.26
C LEU A 96 -7.10 2.73 -25.11
N GLU A 97 -6.48 3.08 -24.01
CA GLU A 97 -5.11 2.67 -23.67
C GLU A 97 -5.10 2.12 -22.26
N THR A 98 -4.07 1.32 -21.96
CA THR A 98 -3.87 0.82 -20.60
C THR A 98 -2.97 1.78 -19.84
N THR A 99 -3.51 2.39 -18.79
CA THR A 99 -2.78 3.30 -17.93
C THR A 99 -2.59 2.67 -16.56
N LEU A 100 -1.35 2.66 -16.09
CA LEU A 100 -1.04 2.17 -14.75
C LEU A 100 -0.98 3.35 -13.80
N MET A 101 -1.70 3.23 -12.70
CA MET A 101 -1.80 4.28 -11.69
C MET A 101 -1.65 3.70 -10.30
N LEU A 102 -1.10 4.49 -9.38
CA LEU A 102 -1.15 4.20 -7.96
C LEU A 102 -2.30 4.99 -7.37
N VAL A 103 -3.18 4.30 -6.69
CA VAL A 103 -4.37 4.89 -6.12
C VAL A 103 -4.40 4.63 -4.64
N ASP A 104 -4.71 5.67 -3.86
CA ASP A 104 -4.93 5.52 -2.44
C ASP A 104 -6.38 5.11 -2.19
N LEU A 105 -6.55 4.02 -1.46
CA LEU A 105 -7.85 3.54 -1.00
C LEU A 105 -8.15 3.99 0.42
N SER A 106 -7.60 5.11 0.84
CA SER A 106 -7.79 5.62 2.18
C SER A 106 -9.27 5.53 2.58
N LYS A 107 -9.63 4.43 3.16
CA LYS A 107 -10.97 4.22 3.64
C LYS A 107 -11.11 4.82 5.00
N VAL A 108 -12.17 5.44 5.15
CA VAL A 108 -12.53 5.99 6.43
C VAL A 108 -13.03 4.90 7.32
#